data_06c539f26f697beb4871b115b05a5772
#
_entry.id   06c539f26f697beb4871b115b05a5772
#
_cell.length_a   1.000
_cell.length_b   1.000
_cell.length_c   1.000
_cell.angle_alpha   90.00
_cell.angle_beta   90.00
_cell.angle_gamma   90.00
#
_symmetry.space_group_name_H-M   'P 1'
#
loop_
_entity.id
_entity.type
_entity.pdbx_description
1 polymer ?
#
loop_
_entity_poly.entity_id
_entity_poly.type
_entity_poly.pdbx_seq_one_letter_code
_entity_poly.pdbx_strand_id
1 'polypeptide(L)'
;MYYKKCYIYIKQFKMKKMKKLIYLFITLVVFSSCNDNNVDLDIAKSEAKSFIDSQFDFFSSGSIEDAKKVFDLDAVLIGTDEDEYLSGWSEVGPSIVGQIEVIKEPVFKSRDLNIVMGDDGKMASYTQLIDFTFKSGEETLEITNVRCSGVIKKLNEGWKVVQIHWSIGVKGQVIEY
;
A
#
# COMPACT_ATOMS: atom_id res chain seq x y z
N MET A 1 -70.44 29.12 8.55
CA MET A 1 -69.63 28.74 7.40
C MET A 1 -68.21 29.35 7.42
N TYR A 2 -67.94 30.41 8.17
CA TYR A 2 -66.65 31.08 8.27
C TYR A 2 -65.57 30.34 9.14
N TYR A 3 -66.00 29.71 10.21
CA TYR A 3 -65.06 29.03 11.14
C TYR A 3 -64.28 27.82 10.54
N LYS A 4 -64.87 27.06 9.63
CA LYS A 4 -64.21 25.92 8.97
C LYS A 4 -63.08 26.35 8.00
N LYS A 5 -63.25 27.50 7.32
CA LYS A 5 -62.21 28.02 6.39
C LYS A 5 -60.97 28.52 7.14
N CYS A 6 -61.13 29.14 8.30
CA CYS A 6 -60.05 29.68 9.09
C CYS A 6 -59.19 28.53 9.71
N TYR A 7 -59.82 27.44 10.17
CA TYR A 7 -59.13 26.30 10.75
C TYR A 7 -58.29 25.54 9.70
N ILE A 8 -58.75 25.41 8.48
CA ILE A 8 -58.00 24.77 7.37
C ILE A 8 -56.80 25.62 6.98
N TYR A 9 -56.92 26.95 6.99
CA TYR A 9 -55.84 27.86 6.64
C TYR A 9 -54.69 27.83 7.67
N ILE A 10 -55.02 27.76 8.96
CA ILE A 10 -54.05 27.67 10.06
C ILE A 10 -53.34 26.29 10.04
N LYS A 11 -54.04 25.19 9.71
CA LYS A 11 -53.48 23.84 9.61
C LYS A 11 -52.52 23.72 8.41
N GLN A 12 -52.86 24.35 7.27
CA GLN A 12 -51.98 24.38 6.10
C GLN A 12 -50.72 25.23 6.34
N PHE A 13 -50.86 26.35 7.08
CA PHE A 13 -49.70 27.20 7.40
C PHE A 13 -48.73 26.55 8.38
N LYS A 14 -49.24 25.83 9.39
CA LYS A 14 -48.41 25.01 10.30
C LYS A 14 -47.70 23.87 9.55
N MET A 15 -48.38 23.17 8.64
CA MET A 15 -47.78 22.11 7.85
C MET A 15 -46.68 22.61 6.90
N LYS A 16 -46.86 23.79 6.28
CA LYS A 16 -45.82 24.40 5.42
C LYS A 16 -44.56 24.79 6.21
N LYS A 17 -44.74 25.36 7.44
CA LYS A 17 -43.63 25.68 8.33
C LYS A 17 -42.88 24.41 8.81
N MET A 18 -43.60 23.36 9.18
CA MET A 18 -43.02 22.07 9.58
C MET A 18 -42.23 21.42 8.43
N LYS A 19 -42.77 21.43 7.21
CA LYS A 19 -42.05 20.89 6.05
C LYS A 19 -40.75 21.67 5.79
N LYS A 20 -40.74 22.99 5.88
CA LYS A 20 -39.52 23.79 5.75
C LYS A 20 -38.50 23.52 6.84
N LEU A 21 -38.95 23.26 8.08
CA LEU A 21 -38.07 22.91 9.20
C LEU A 21 -37.45 21.52 9.02
N ILE A 22 -38.23 20.56 8.51
CA ILE A 22 -37.75 19.21 8.19
C ILE A 22 -36.73 19.24 7.05
N TYR A 23 -36.95 20.01 5.99
CA TYR A 23 -35.94 20.16 4.92
C TYR A 23 -34.66 20.84 5.41
N LEU A 24 -34.78 21.84 6.32
CA LEU A 24 -33.60 22.47 6.92
C LEU A 24 -32.83 21.51 7.81
N PHE A 25 -33.50 20.62 8.53
CA PHE A 25 -32.86 19.58 9.35
C PHE A 25 -32.20 18.50 8.51
N ILE A 26 -32.82 18.07 7.40
CA ILE A 26 -32.24 17.09 6.46
C ILE A 26 -31.00 17.68 5.77
N THR A 27 -31.01 18.95 5.38
CA THR A 27 -29.83 19.60 4.80
C THR A 27 -28.68 19.74 5.82
N LEU A 28 -28.98 20.03 7.09
CA LEU A 28 -27.94 20.09 8.12
C LEU A 28 -27.27 18.73 8.39
N VAL A 29 -28.03 17.63 8.34
CA VAL A 29 -27.51 16.27 8.57
C VAL A 29 -26.61 15.81 7.40
N VAL A 30 -26.88 16.25 6.17
CA VAL A 30 -26.05 15.90 5.01
C VAL A 30 -24.69 16.61 5.04
N PHE A 31 -24.59 17.80 5.65
CA PHE A 31 -23.31 18.50 5.81
C PHE A 31 -22.47 18.05 7.01
N SER A 32 -23.03 17.25 7.93
CA SER A 32 -22.28 16.70 9.07
C SER A 32 -21.57 15.37 8.79
N SER A 33 -21.66 14.85 7.55
CA SER A 33 -21.05 13.58 7.15
C SER A 33 -19.68 13.73 6.48
N CYS A 34 -19.02 14.88 6.61
CA CYS A 34 -17.57 14.91 6.47
C CYS A 34 -16.99 14.34 7.77
N ASN A 35 -16.88 13.04 7.81
CA ASN A 35 -16.01 12.37 8.78
C ASN A 35 -14.59 12.67 8.28
N ASP A 36 -14.02 13.78 8.70
CA ASP A 36 -12.58 13.98 8.67
C ASP A 36 -11.97 12.93 9.64
N ASN A 37 -11.87 11.71 9.15
CA ASN A 37 -10.89 10.78 9.69
C ASN A 37 -9.54 11.43 9.38
N ASN A 38 -9.08 12.32 10.26
CA ASN A 38 -7.73 12.84 10.23
C ASN A 38 -6.82 11.63 10.40
N VAL A 39 -6.42 11.04 9.26
CA VAL A 39 -5.44 9.97 9.23
C VAL A 39 -4.14 10.61 9.71
N ASP A 40 -3.59 10.08 10.79
CA ASP A 40 -2.25 10.45 11.24
C ASP A 40 -1.23 9.87 10.26
N LEU A 41 -0.79 10.70 9.32
CA LEU A 41 0.15 10.30 8.28
C LEU A 41 1.53 9.92 8.85
N ASP A 42 1.91 10.45 10.01
CA ASP A 42 3.17 10.09 10.66
C ASP A 42 3.11 8.66 11.22
N ILE A 43 1.98 8.30 11.84
CA ILE A 43 1.72 6.93 12.28
C ILE A 43 1.68 5.99 11.07
N ALA A 44 0.91 6.33 10.03
CA ALA A 44 0.81 5.51 8.82
C ALA A 44 2.17 5.32 8.14
N LYS A 45 3.01 6.35 8.10
CA LYS A 45 4.38 6.29 7.56
C LYS A 45 5.29 5.41 8.40
N SER A 46 5.16 5.46 9.73
CA SER A 46 5.92 4.60 10.64
C SER A 46 5.56 3.13 10.46
N GLU A 47 4.27 2.82 10.33
CA GLU A 47 3.80 1.45 10.03
C GLU A 47 4.30 0.96 8.66
N ALA A 48 4.18 1.80 7.63
CA ALA A 48 4.69 1.50 6.29
C ALA A 48 6.20 1.23 6.31
N LYS A 49 6.98 2.04 7.06
CA LYS A 49 8.40 1.82 7.24
C LYS A 49 8.69 0.47 7.89
N SER A 50 8.01 0.15 8.98
CA SER A 50 8.19 -1.13 9.67
C SER A 50 7.90 -2.32 8.77
N PHE A 51 6.87 -2.23 7.92
CA PHE A 51 6.57 -3.25 6.92
C PHE A 51 7.67 -3.35 5.86
N ILE A 52 8.16 -2.22 5.31
CA ILE A 52 9.22 -2.20 4.30
C ILE A 52 10.52 -2.80 4.88
N ASP A 53 10.85 -2.50 6.13
CA ASP A 53 12.04 -3.02 6.79
C ASP A 53 11.99 -4.55 6.95
N SER A 54 10.80 -5.15 7.10
CA SER A 54 10.60 -6.60 7.31
C SER A 54 10.12 -7.36 6.07
N GLN A 55 9.89 -6.69 4.94
CA GLN A 55 9.27 -7.31 3.76
C GLN A 55 10.06 -8.50 3.16
N PHE A 56 11.34 -8.65 3.50
CA PHE A 56 12.21 -9.73 3.01
C PHE A 56 12.50 -10.81 4.06
N ASP A 57 11.91 -10.73 5.26
CA ASP A 57 12.16 -11.69 6.35
C ASP A 57 11.76 -13.13 5.99
N PHE A 58 10.84 -13.29 5.03
CA PHE A 58 10.44 -14.60 4.53
C PHE A 58 11.60 -15.38 3.87
N PHE A 59 12.61 -14.71 3.34
CA PHE A 59 13.83 -15.38 2.87
C PHE A 59 14.61 -16.02 4.00
N SER A 60 14.69 -15.38 5.15
CA SER A 60 15.37 -15.92 6.34
C SER A 60 14.60 -17.08 6.96
N SER A 61 13.25 -17.04 6.96
CA SER A 61 12.42 -18.14 7.43
C SER A 61 12.32 -19.29 6.41
N GLY A 62 12.59 -19.03 5.13
CA GLY A 62 12.41 -19.99 4.03
C GLY A 62 10.93 -20.35 3.80
N SER A 63 9.99 -19.51 4.25
CA SER A 63 8.56 -19.79 4.26
C SER A 63 7.83 -19.11 3.11
N ILE A 64 7.32 -19.89 2.18
CA ILE A 64 6.45 -19.39 1.09
C ILE A 64 5.13 -18.81 1.63
N GLU A 65 4.63 -19.36 2.74
CA GLU A 65 3.42 -18.85 3.38
C GLU A 65 3.64 -17.45 3.98
N ASP A 66 4.85 -17.16 4.48
CA ASP A 66 5.20 -15.82 4.96
C ASP A 66 5.37 -14.85 3.78
N ALA A 67 5.99 -15.28 2.69
CA ALA A 67 6.04 -14.49 1.45
C ALA A 67 4.64 -14.13 0.94
N LYS A 68 3.70 -15.09 0.94
CA LYS A 68 2.29 -14.84 0.55
C LYS A 68 1.59 -13.81 1.43
N LYS A 69 2.00 -13.65 2.69
CA LYS A 69 1.49 -12.59 3.56
C LYS A 69 2.01 -11.20 3.16
N VAL A 70 3.18 -11.13 2.55
CA VAL A 70 3.83 -9.87 2.13
C VAL A 70 3.21 -9.35 0.83
N PHE A 71 2.94 -10.22 -0.15
CA PHE A 71 2.45 -9.80 -1.47
C PHE A 71 0.93 -9.77 -1.55
N ASP A 72 0.41 -8.79 -2.30
CA ASP A 72 -0.98 -8.82 -2.79
C ASP A 72 -1.14 -9.94 -3.83
N LEU A 73 -2.36 -10.45 -3.99
CA LEU A 73 -2.64 -11.52 -4.96
C LEU A 73 -2.41 -11.07 -6.42
N ASP A 74 -2.58 -9.77 -6.68
CA ASP A 74 -2.39 -9.15 -7.99
C ASP A 74 -1.07 -8.36 -8.07
N ALA A 75 -0.11 -8.63 -7.18
CA ALA A 75 1.16 -7.91 -7.15
C ALA A 75 1.96 -8.08 -8.43
N VAL A 76 2.67 -7.01 -8.82
CA VAL A 76 3.64 -7.05 -9.92
C VAL A 76 5.06 -7.03 -9.36
N LEU A 77 5.87 -8.00 -9.76
CA LEU A 77 7.29 -8.07 -9.44
C LEU A 77 8.09 -7.90 -10.73
N ILE A 78 8.99 -6.93 -10.73
CA ILE A 78 9.97 -6.70 -11.81
C ILE A 78 11.33 -6.98 -11.20
N GLY A 79 11.95 -8.06 -11.64
CA GLY A 79 13.26 -8.47 -11.17
C GLY A 79 14.41 -7.84 -11.96
N THR A 80 15.59 -8.43 -11.84
CA THR A 80 16.81 -7.94 -12.51
C THR A 80 17.05 -8.58 -13.87
N ASP A 81 16.43 -9.71 -14.13
CA ASP A 81 16.59 -10.48 -15.35
C ASP A 81 15.50 -10.11 -16.38
N GLU A 82 15.79 -10.35 -17.65
CA GLU A 82 14.94 -9.94 -18.77
C GLU A 82 13.53 -10.54 -18.68
N ASP A 83 13.41 -11.78 -18.20
CA ASP A 83 12.15 -12.53 -18.11
C ASP A 83 11.42 -12.31 -16.78
N GLU A 84 11.95 -11.51 -15.88
CA GLU A 84 11.38 -11.28 -14.54
C GLU A 84 10.38 -10.12 -14.52
N TYR A 85 9.39 -10.14 -15.39
CA TYR A 85 8.18 -9.33 -15.29
C TYR A 85 7.01 -10.23 -14.93
N LEU A 86 6.75 -10.37 -13.63
CA LEU A 86 5.80 -11.33 -13.07
C LEU A 86 4.55 -10.60 -12.58
N SER A 87 3.37 -11.14 -12.92
CA SER A 87 2.08 -10.55 -12.58
C SER A 87 1.19 -11.53 -11.83
N GLY A 88 0.78 -11.14 -10.64
CA GLY A 88 -0.05 -11.94 -9.73
C GLY A 88 0.72 -13.05 -9.02
N TRP A 89 0.12 -13.54 -7.93
CA TRP A 89 0.73 -14.57 -7.09
C TRP A 89 1.01 -15.88 -7.84
N SER A 90 0.24 -16.17 -8.91
CA SER A 90 0.46 -17.37 -9.73
C SER A 90 1.83 -17.41 -10.43
N GLU A 91 2.44 -16.24 -10.68
CA GLU A 91 3.77 -16.11 -11.28
C GLU A 91 4.83 -15.74 -10.22
N VAL A 92 4.50 -14.81 -9.32
CA VAL A 92 5.39 -14.36 -8.25
C VAL A 92 5.73 -15.48 -7.28
N GLY A 93 4.74 -16.28 -6.86
CA GLY A 93 4.93 -17.35 -5.89
C GLY A 93 5.97 -18.40 -6.32
N PRO A 94 5.86 -19.01 -7.51
CA PRO A 94 6.86 -19.94 -8.02
C PRO A 94 8.28 -19.34 -8.14
N SER A 95 8.42 -18.09 -8.55
CA SER A 95 9.71 -17.39 -8.58
C SER A 95 10.33 -17.27 -7.19
N ILE A 96 9.52 -16.87 -6.19
CA ILE A 96 9.99 -16.78 -4.79
C ILE A 96 10.40 -18.17 -4.25
N VAL A 97 9.66 -19.24 -4.58
CA VAL A 97 10.04 -20.59 -4.18
C VAL A 97 11.42 -20.94 -4.70
N GLY A 98 11.68 -20.72 -6.00
CA GLY A 98 13.00 -20.95 -6.59
C GLY A 98 14.10 -20.11 -5.93
N GLN A 99 13.83 -18.86 -5.61
CA GLN A 99 14.78 -17.99 -4.91
C GLN A 99 15.07 -18.48 -3.48
N ILE A 100 14.07 -18.90 -2.71
CA ILE A 100 14.23 -19.45 -1.35
C ILE A 100 15.09 -20.74 -1.37
N GLU A 101 14.98 -21.55 -2.42
CA GLU A 101 15.77 -22.77 -2.58
C GLU A 101 17.27 -22.50 -2.77
N VAL A 102 17.62 -21.41 -3.44
CA VAL A 102 19.01 -21.05 -3.78
C VAL A 102 19.64 -20.11 -2.76
N ILE A 103 18.86 -19.12 -2.28
CA ILE A 103 19.33 -18.07 -1.37
C ILE A 103 19.32 -18.61 0.06
N LYS A 104 20.50 -18.79 0.65
CA LYS A 104 20.66 -19.23 2.05
C LYS A 104 21.36 -18.16 2.89
N GLU A 105 20.99 -18.08 4.16
CA GLU A 105 21.52 -17.10 5.12
C GLU A 105 21.51 -15.65 4.55
N PRO A 106 20.37 -15.18 4.03
CA PRO A 106 20.32 -13.88 3.40
C PRO A 106 20.47 -12.75 4.41
N VAL A 107 21.21 -11.72 4.02
CA VAL A 107 21.31 -10.46 4.78
C VAL A 107 21.00 -9.30 3.86
N PHE A 108 19.94 -8.59 4.15
CA PHE A 108 19.54 -7.38 3.44
C PHE A 108 19.93 -6.16 4.28
N LYS A 109 20.78 -5.29 3.75
CA LYS A 109 21.14 -4.00 4.37
C LYS A 109 20.53 -2.88 3.59
N SER A 110 19.38 -2.41 4.05
CA SER A 110 18.67 -1.27 3.46
C SER A 110 19.32 0.06 3.88
N ARG A 111 19.41 0.99 2.94
CA ARG A 111 19.83 2.38 3.16
C ARG A 111 19.11 3.33 2.22
N ASP A 112 19.16 4.62 2.53
CA ASP A 112 18.58 5.69 1.72
C ASP A 112 17.07 5.48 1.46
N LEU A 113 16.35 4.88 2.44
CA LEU A 113 14.91 4.65 2.34
C LEU A 113 14.16 5.98 2.30
N ASN A 114 13.44 6.20 1.21
CA ASN A 114 12.50 7.30 1.06
C ASN A 114 11.08 6.75 0.89
N ILE A 115 10.11 7.31 1.62
CA ILE A 115 8.70 6.89 1.60
C ILE A 115 7.83 8.09 1.30
N VAL A 116 6.98 7.98 0.30
CA VAL A 116 5.92 8.95 -0.04
C VAL A 116 4.58 8.31 0.25
N MET A 117 3.87 8.89 1.22
CA MET A 117 2.52 8.43 1.61
C MET A 117 1.44 9.05 0.72
N GLY A 118 0.41 8.28 0.42
CA GLY A 118 -0.85 8.81 -0.08
C GLY A 118 -1.62 9.56 1.02
N ASP A 119 -2.47 10.51 0.62
CA ASP A 119 -3.19 11.40 1.53
C ASP A 119 -4.13 10.66 2.50
N ASP A 120 -4.59 9.46 2.10
CA ASP A 120 -5.45 8.60 2.93
C ASP A 120 -4.68 7.68 3.89
N GLY A 121 -3.33 7.71 3.89
CA GLY A 121 -2.48 6.87 4.71
C GLY A 121 -2.55 5.37 4.40
N LYS A 122 -3.15 4.98 3.26
CA LYS A 122 -3.38 3.57 2.91
C LYS A 122 -2.54 3.07 1.75
N MET A 123 -1.82 3.95 1.08
CA MET A 123 -0.89 3.61 0.00
C MET A 123 0.40 4.37 0.20
N ALA A 124 1.51 3.73 -0.08
CA ALA A 124 2.80 4.39 -0.10
C ALA A 124 3.66 3.87 -1.26
N SER A 125 4.44 4.76 -1.84
CA SER A 125 5.57 4.37 -2.69
C SER A 125 6.87 4.54 -1.91
N TYR A 126 7.86 3.71 -2.23
CA TYR A 126 9.18 3.80 -1.60
C TYR A 126 10.30 3.52 -2.58
N THR A 127 11.46 4.05 -2.26
CA THR A 127 12.73 3.73 -2.91
C THR A 127 13.80 3.51 -1.87
N GLN A 128 14.72 2.60 -2.12
CA GLN A 128 15.86 2.32 -1.25
C GLN A 128 17.02 1.71 -2.04
N LEU A 129 18.22 1.78 -1.47
CA LEU A 129 19.35 0.99 -1.89
C LEU A 129 19.51 -0.19 -0.94
N ILE A 130 19.83 -1.35 -1.48
CA ILE A 130 20.03 -2.58 -0.71
C ILE A 130 21.39 -3.17 -1.06
N ASP A 131 22.17 -3.48 -0.04
CA ASP A 131 23.31 -4.38 -0.17
C ASP A 131 22.84 -5.77 0.30
N PHE A 132 22.99 -6.76 -0.55
CA PHE A 132 22.43 -8.08 -0.36
C PHE A 132 23.54 -9.13 -0.36
N THR A 133 23.66 -9.86 0.75
CA THR A 133 24.62 -10.94 0.93
C THR A 133 23.88 -12.24 1.19
N PHE A 134 24.29 -13.33 0.56
CA PHE A 134 23.69 -14.64 0.76
C PHE A 134 24.67 -15.77 0.41
N LYS A 135 24.35 -16.98 0.85
CA LYS A 135 25.06 -18.19 0.42
C LYS A 135 24.31 -18.89 -0.71
N SER A 136 25.07 -19.32 -1.71
CA SER A 136 24.63 -20.22 -2.78
C SER A 136 25.61 -21.40 -2.84
N GLY A 137 25.18 -22.55 -2.34
CA GLY A 137 26.11 -23.67 -2.07
C GLY A 137 27.13 -23.30 -1.00
N GLU A 138 28.44 -23.45 -1.30
CA GLU A 138 29.54 -23.10 -0.39
C GLU A 138 30.04 -21.66 -0.55
N GLU A 139 29.57 -20.94 -1.58
CA GLU A 139 30.01 -19.60 -1.89
C GLU A 139 29.14 -18.56 -1.16
N THR A 140 29.80 -17.50 -0.66
CA THR A 140 29.10 -16.28 -0.20
C THR A 140 29.14 -15.25 -1.31
N LEU A 141 27.98 -14.83 -1.75
CA LEU A 141 27.79 -13.83 -2.79
C LEU A 141 27.35 -12.51 -2.17
N GLU A 142 27.83 -11.40 -2.72
CA GLU A 142 27.45 -10.05 -2.32
C GLU A 142 27.09 -9.25 -3.56
N ILE A 143 25.91 -8.63 -3.54
CA ILE A 143 25.42 -7.73 -4.57
C ILE A 143 25.16 -6.38 -3.88
N THR A 144 25.91 -5.35 -4.27
CA THR A 144 25.80 -4.02 -3.65
C THR A 144 25.08 -3.05 -4.54
N ASN A 145 24.52 -1.98 -3.93
CA ASN A 145 23.84 -0.90 -4.63
C ASN A 145 22.65 -1.37 -5.49
N VAL A 146 21.96 -2.41 -5.07
CA VAL A 146 20.71 -2.83 -5.72
C VAL A 146 19.66 -1.74 -5.46
N ARG A 147 19.07 -1.23 -6.54
CA ARG A 147 18.00 -0.25 -6.46
C ARG A 147 16.68 -0.99 -6.32
N CYS A 148 15.98 -0.75 -5.22
CA CYS A 148 14.67 -1.32 -4.97
C CYS A 148 13.65 -0.18 -4.86
N SER A 149 12.57 -0.29 -5.60
CA SER A 149 11.42 0.61 -5.51
C SER A 149 10.13 -0.21 -5.46
N GLY A 150 9.11 0.31 -4.80
CA GLY A 150 7.85 -0.40 -4.74
C GLY A 150 6.69 0.47 -4.33
N VAL A 151 5.52 -0.11 -4.43
CA VAL A 151 4.25 0.42 -3.94
C VAL A 151 3.65 -0.59 -2.99
N ILE A 152 3.25 -0.11 -1.82
CA ILE A 152 2.56 -0.90 -0.81
C ILE A 152 1.17 -0.32 -0.53
N LYS A 153 0.23 -1.19 -0.17
CA LYS A 153 -1.15 -0.84 0.13
C LYS A 153 -1.58 -1.46 1.46
N LYS A 154 -2.26 -0.68 2.29
CA LYS A 154 -2.82 -1.14 3.56
C LYS A 154 -4.20 -1.76 3.31
N LEU A 155 -4.31 -3.06 3.56
CA LEU A 155 -5.54 -3.83 3.53
C LEU A 155 -6.02 -4.12 4.95
N ASN A 156 -7.11 -4.86 5.11
CA ASN A 156 -7.66 -5.22 6.43
C ASN A 156 -6.67 -6.08 7.25
N GLU A 157 -5.91 -6.96 6.58
CA GLU A 157 -4.91 -7.83 7.18
C GLU A 157 -3.52 -7.20 7.34
N GLY A 158 -3.35 -5.94 6.97
CA GLY A 158 -2.08 -5.20 7.05
C GLY A 158 -1.58 -4.68 5.71
N TRP A 159 -0.33 -4.24 5.71
CA TRP A 159 0.34 -3.77 4.49
C TRP A 159 0.69 -4.92 3.55
N LYS A 160 0.58 -4.68 2.24
CA LYS A 160 0.94 -5.62 1.17
C LYS A 160 1.74 -4.91 0.10
N VAL A 161 2.71 -5.61 -0.48
CA VAL A 161 3.37 -5.18 -1.72
C VAL A 161 2.40 -5.37 -2.88
N VAL A 162 2.11 -4.31 -3.61
CA VAL A 162 1.32 -4.35 -4.86
C VAL A 162 2.18 -4.19 -6.10
N GLN A 163 3.37 -3.62 -5.93
CA GLN A 163 4.39 -3.57 -6.98
C GLN A 163 5.77 -3.47 -6.33
N ILE A 164 6.74 -4.20 -6.85
CA ILE A 164 8.14 -4.09 -6.47
C ILE A 164 9.03 -4.21 -7.71
N HIS A 165 10.10 -3.43 -7.74
CA HIS A 165 11.06 -3.42 -8.82
C HIS A 165 12.48 -3.42 -8.26
N TRP A 166 13.29 -4.32 -8.79
CA TRP A 166 14.71 -4.45 -8.49
C TRP A 166 15.53 -4.12 -9.73
N SER A 167 16.61 -3.38 -9.57
CA SER A 167 17.54 -3.14 -10.66
C SER A 167 18.98 -3.02 -10.17
N ILE A 168 19.88 -3.48 -11.00
CA ILE A 168 21.33 -3.37 -10.80
C ILE A 168 21.85 -2.30 -11.77
N GLY A 169 22.67 -1.38 -11.27
CA GLY A 169 23.29 -0.34 -12.09
C GLY A 169 24.31 -0.95 -13.05
N VAL A 170 24.21 -0.66 -14.34
CA VAL A 170 25.29 -0.95 -15.29
C VAL A 170 26.50 -0.06 -14.98
N LYS A 171 27.71 -0.59 -15.13
CA LYS A 171 28.94 0.19 -15.02
C LYS A 171 29.11 1.07 -16.25
N GLY A 172 29.36 2.36 -16.03
CA GLY A 172 29.50 3.35 -17.09
C GLY A 172 28.16 3.92 -17.56
N GLN A 173 28.23 4.94 -18.41
CA GLN A 173 27.04 5.50 -19.06
C GLN A 173 26.77 4.73 -20.35
N VAL A 174 25.51 4.33 -20.56
CA VAL A 174 25.07 3.72 -21.83
C VAL A 174 24.98 4.78 -22.93
N ILE A 175 24.69 6.03 -22.56
CA ILE A 175 24.62 7.19 -23.44
C ILE A 175 25.37 8.34 -22.78
N GLU A 176 26.35 8.92 -23.46
CA GLU A 176 26.98 10.18 -23.03
C GLU A 176 26.10 11.36 -23.47
N TYR A 177 25.79 12.29 -22.55
CA TYR A 177 25.02 13.53 -22.79
C TYR A 177 25.66 14.73 -22.11
#